data_8d468f41150a37d42f94f96bb25df4d8
#
_entry.id   8d468f41150a37d42f94f96bb25df4d8
#
_cell.length_a   1.000
_cell.length_b   1.000
_cell.length_c   1.000
_cell.angle_alpha   90.00
_cell.angle_beta   90.00
_cell.angle_gamma   90.00
#
_symmetry.space_group_name_H-M   'P 1'
#
loop_
_entity.id
_entity.type
_entity.pdbx_description
1 polymer ?
#
loop_
_entity_poly.entity_id
_entity_poly.type
_entity_poly.pdbx_seq_one_letter_code
_entity_poly.pdbx_strand_id
1 'polypeptide(L)' 'MHEFHLVENLIENVITKAREGNHEKVTAINVVLGKDSHVTDENLKFLIELRCKETVADGAQINVKLTEGNNVFVESIDVE' A
#
# COMPACT_ATOMS: atom_id res chain seq x y z
N MET A 1 15.49 -4.83 -7.98
CA MET A 1 14.24 -4.09 -7.90
C MET A 1 13.55 -4.30 -6.57
N HIS A 2 14.14 -3.68 -5.57
CA HIS A 2 13.66 -3.83 -4.20
C HIS A 2 12.27 -3.24 -4.01
N GLU A 3 11.99 -2.13 -4.69
CA GLU A 3 10.71 -1.43 -4.55
C GLU A 3 9.55 -2.28 -5.04
N PHE A 4 9.74 -3.00 -6.12
CA PHE A 4 8.69 -3.84 -6.68
C PHE A 4 8.31 -4.96 -5.70
N HIS A 5 9.31 -5.62 -5.12
CA HIS A 5 9.06 -6.68 -4.15
C HIS A 5 8.40 -6.13 -2.87
N LEU A 6 8.85 -4.96 -2.45
CA LEU A 6 8.26 -4.30 -1.30
C LEU A 6 6.77 -4.06 -1.53
N VAL A 7 6.41 -3.50 -2.68
CA VAL A 7 5.03 -3.19 -3.01
C VAL A 7 4.20 -4.46 -3.12
N GLU A 8 4.75 -5.51 -3.72
CA GLU A 8 4.05 -6.79 -3.81
C GLU A 8 3.68 -7.30 -2.43
N ASN A 9 4.62 -7.27 -1.50
CA ASN A 9 4.37 -7.73 -0.13
C ASN A 9 3.33 -6.87 0.58
N LEU A 10 3.42 -5.55 0.40
CA LEU A 10 2.44 -4.64 1.00
C LEU A 10 1.03 -4.94 0.51
N ILE A 11 0.87 -5.12 -0.80
CA ILE A 11 -0.45 -5.32 -1.38
C ILE A 11 -1.00 -6.70 -1.06
N GLU A 12 -0.15 -7.72 -1.00
CA GLU A 12 -0.59 -9.04 -0.56
C GLU A 12 -1.17 -8.98 0.84
N ASN A 13 -0.54 -8.22 1.74
CA ASN A 13 -1.04 -8.04 3.10
C ASN A 13 -2.38 -7.33 3.11
N VAL A 14 -2.54 -6.31 2.27
CA VAL A 14 -3.79 -5.56 2.16
C VAL A 14 -4.92 -6.49 1.69
N ILE A 15 -4.68 -7.25 0.64
CA ILE A 15 -5.67 -8.15 0.08
C ILE A 15 -6.05 -9.24 1.09
N THR A 16 -5.06 -9.78 1.80
CA THR A 16 -5.29 -10.81 2.80
C THR A 16 -6.17 -10.27 3.94
N LYS A 17 -5.87 -9.07 4.43
CA LYS A 17 -6.66 -8.47 5.50
C LYS A 17 -8.09 -8.19 5.07
N ALA A 18 -8.27 -7.71 3.86
CA ALA A 18 -9.62 -7.47 3.33
C ALA A 18 -10.40 -8.78 3.21
N ARG A 19 -9.74 -9.83 2.74
CA ARG A 19 -10.37 -11.14 2.59
C ARG A 19 -10.74 -11.75 3.93
N GLU A 20 -9.86 -11.63 4.92
CA GLU A 20 -10.12 -12.15 6.26
C GLU A 20 -11.32 -11.48 6.92
N GLY A 21 -11.52 -10.20 6.62
CA GLY A 21 -12.65 -9.44 7.13
C GLY A 21 -13.91 -9.54 6.28
N ASN A 22 -13.86 -10.31 5.18
CA ASN A 22 -14.96 -10.45 4.24
C ASN A 22 -15.39 -9.11 3.63
N HIS A 23 -14.43 -8.22 3.43
CA HIS A 23 -14.70 -6.92 2.81
C HIS A 23 -14.63 -7.06 1.29
N GLU A 24 -15.57 -6.43 0.62
CA GLU A 24 -15.65 -6.48 -0.84
C GLU A 24 -14.75 -5.46 -1.52
N LYS A 25 -14.41 -4.40 -0.80
CA LYS A 25 -13.66 -3.31 -1.42
C LYS A 25 -12.79 -2.60 -0.39
N VAL A 26 -11.55 -2.31 -0.79
CA VAL A 26 -10.65 -1.43 -0.06
C VAL A 26 -10.75 -0.05 -0.71
N THR A 27 -11.11 0.96 0.08
CA THR A 27 -11.31 2.32 -0.43
C THR A 27 -10.10 3.21 -0.24
N ALA A 28 -9.26 2.90 0.73
CA ALA A 28 -8.02 3.65 0.94
C ALA A 28 -6.96 2.77 1.57
N ILE A 29 -5.71 3.06 1.25
CA ILE A 29 -4.55 2.38 1.84
C ILE A 29 -3.67 3.47 2.43
N ASN A 30 -3.43 3.39 3.73
CA ASN A 30 -2.63 4.37 4.46
C ASN A 30 -1.25 3.78 4.72
N VAL A 31 -0.24 4.36 4.08
CA VAL A 31 1.13 3.84 4.07
C VAL A 31 2.05 4.79 4.79
N VAL A 32 2.95 4.25 5.59
CA VAL A 32 4.01 5.03 6.22
C VAL A 32 5.29 4.78 5.44
N LEU A 33 5.94 5.88 5.04
CA LEU A 33 7.16 5.84 4.23
C LEU A 33 8.30 6.50 4.99
N GLY A 34 9.34 5.74 5.27
CA GLY A 34 10.53 6.28 5.92
C GLY A 34 11.34 7.12 4.95
N LYS A 35 11.78 8.28 5.41
CA LYS A 35 12.56 9.21 4.59
C LYS A 35 13.86 8.61 4.09
N ASP A 36 14.43 7.70 4.84
CA ASP A 36 15.72 7.09 4.52
C ASP A 36 15.59 5.79 3.74
N SER A 37 14.38 5.45 3.30
CA SER A 37 14.14 4.20 2.58
C SER A 37 14.63 4.21 1.13
N HIS A 38 14.96 5.38 0.60
CA HIS A 38 15.35 5.59 -0.80
C HIS A 38 14.21 5.36 -1.79
N VAL A 39 12.97 5.29 -1.29
CA VAL A 39 11.78 5.20 -2.12
C VAL A 39 11.07 6.54 -2.06
N THR A 40 10.68 7.08 -3.21
CA THR A 40 9.92 8.32 -3.25
C THR A 40 8.43 8.04 -3.12
N ASP A 41 7.67 9.00 -2.61
CA ASP A 41 6.23 8.81 -2.46
C ASP A 41 5.54 8.68 -3.82
N GLU A 42 6.05 9.38 -4.84
CA GLU A 42 5.49 9.28 -6.20
C GLU A 42 5.65 7.87 -6.76
N ASN A 43 6.85 7.30 -6.64
CA ASN A 43 7.09 5.95 -7.12
C ASN A 43 6.28 4.93 -6.33
N LEU A 44 6.22 5.11 -5.02
CA LEU A 44 5.46 4.21 -4.17
C LEU A 44 3.98 4.21 -4.54
N LYS A 45 3.38 5.40 -4.70
CA LYS A 45 1.99 5.51 -5.11
C LYS A 45 1.74 4.86 -6.46
N PHE A 46 2.61 5.15 -7.42
CA PHE A 46 2.47 4.60 -8.77
C PHE A 46 2.49 3.08 -8.75
N LEU A 47 3.46 2.50 -8.05
CA LEU A 47 3.59 1.04 -7.99
C LEU A 47 2.42 0.40 -7.25
N ILE A 48 1.96 1.03 -6.17
CA ILE A 48 0.80 0.53 -5.43
C ILE A 48 -0.44 0.55 -6.31
N GLU A 49 -0.69 1.66 -6.98
CA GLU A 49 -1.84 1.78 -7.88
C GLU A 49 -1.82 0.73 -8.98
N LEU A 50 -0.64 0.54 -9.56
CA LEU A 50 -0.47 -0.45 -10.62
C LEU A 50 -0.76 -1.86 -10.10
N ARG A 51 -0.24 -2.19 -8.93
CA ARG A 51 -0.38 -3.52 -8.35
C ARG A 51 -1.82 -3.80 -7.89
N CYS A 52 -2.58 -2.75 -7.55
CA CYS A 52 -3.94 -2.90 -7.07
C CYS A 52 -4.96 -3.14 -8.19
N LYS A 53 -4.59 -2.92 -9.44
CA LYS A 53 -5.52 -3.09 -10.54
C LYS A 53 -6.09 -4.49 -10.58
N GLU A 54 -7.40 -4.58 -10.77
CA GLU A 54 -8.13 -5.85 -10.84
C GLU A 54 -8.13 -6.62 -9.53
N THR A 55 -7.91 -5.92 -8.42
CA THR A 55 -8.01 -6.51 -7.07
C THR A 55 -9.10 -5.80 -6.30
N VAL A 56 -9.35 -6.25 -5.07
CA VAL A 56 -10.32 -5.59 -4.18
C VAL A 56 -9.89 -4.16 -3.83
N ALA A 57 -8.65 -3.81 -4.10
CA ALA A 57 -8.10 -2.48 -3.82
C ALA A 57 -7.98 -1.61 -5.08
N ASP A 58 -8.56 -2.05 -6.20
CA ASP A 58 -8.52 -1.26 -7.44
C ASP A 58 -9.24 0.06 -7.21
N GLY A 59 -8.57 1.17 -7.54
CA GLY A 59 -9.14 2.49 -7.36
C GLY A 59 -9.03 3.04 -5.95
N ALA A 60 -8.42 2.31 -5.02
CA ALA A 60 -8.25 2.78 -3.66
C ALA A 60 -7.39 4.06 -3.62
N GLN A 61 -7.73 4.95 -2.71
CA GLN A 61 -6.94 6.15 -2.48
C GLN A 61 -5.68 5.77 -1.72
N ILE A 62 -4.52 6.21 -2.20
CA ILE A 62 -3.25 5.90 -1.55
C ILE A 62 -2.79 7.13 -0.79
N ASN A 63 -2.71 7.01 0.53
CA ASN A 63 -2.25 8.09 1.40
C ASN A 63 -0.89 7.72 1.96
N VAL A 64 0.12 8.57 1.71
CA VAL A 64 1.49 8.31 2.14
C VAL A 64 1.87 9.33 3.20
N LYS A 65 2.33 8.83 4.34
CA LYS A 65 2.80 9.64 5.45
C LYS A 65 4.30 9.45 5.61
N LEU A 66 5.06 10.53 5.52
CA LEU A 66 6.50 10.47 5.71
C LEU A 66 6.85 10.43 7.18
N THR A 67 7.87 9.65 7.52
CA THR A 67 8.34 9.53 8.90
C THR A 67 9.86 9.37 8.89
N GLU A 68 10.45 9.42 10.07
CA GLU A 68 11.89 9.18 10.21
C GLU A 68 12.20 7.70 9.99
N GLY A 69 13.42 7.41 9.57
CA GLY A 69 13.89 6.05 9.43
C GLY A 69 13.69 5.50 8.03
N ASN A 70 13.81 4.19 7.90
CA ASN A 70 13.82 3.53 6.60
C ASN A 70 12.71 2.49 6.43
N ASN A 71 11.74 2.45 7.33
CA ASN A 71 10.65 1.49 7.24
C ASN A 71 9.59 1.95 6.25
N VAL A 72 8.99 0.99 5.57
CA VAL A 72 7.84 1.24 4.69
C VAL A 72 6.80 0.18 5.03
N PHE A 73 5.62 0.60 5.44
CA PHE A 73 4.59 -0.36 5.84
C PHE A 73 3.20 0.25 5.70
N VAL A 74 2.21 -0.61 5.64
CA VAL A 74 0.80 -0.20 5.64
C VAL A 74 0.37 -0.03 7.08
N GLU A 75 -0.06 1.18 7.42
CA GLU A 75 -0.52 1.49 8.77
C GLU A 75 -1.96 1.03 8.96
N SER A 76 -2.80 1.27 7.97
CA SER A 76 -4.21 0.89 8.04
C SER A 76 -4.82 0.91 6.65
N ILE A 77 -5.99 0.31 6.53
CA ILE A 77 -6.78 0.38 5.30
C ILE A 77 -8.19 0.80 5.67
N ASP A 78 -8.85 1.48 4.75
CA ASP A 78 -10.28 1.77 4.87
C ASP A 78 -11.01 0.83 3.93
N VAL A 79 -12.09 0.28 4.40
CA VAL A 79 -12.85 -0.73 3.64
C VAL A 79 -14.32 -0.37 3.61
N GLU A 80 -15.01 -0.97 2.68
CA GLU A 80 -16.44 -0.78 2.47
C GLU A 80 -17.19 -2.02 2.91
#